data_9ac37954b908cb8d2b0a4107a334055c
#
_entry.id   9ac37954b908cb8d2b0a4107a334055c
#
_cell.length_a   1.000
_cell.length_b   1.000
_cell.length_c   1.000
_cell.angle_alpha   90.00
_cell.angle_beta   90.00
_cell.angle_gamma   90.00
#
_symmetry.space_group_name_H-M   'P 1'
#
loop_
_entity.id
_entity.type
_entity.pdbx_description
1 polymer ?
#
loop_
_entity_poly.entity_id
_entity_poly.type
_entity_poly.pdbx_seq_one_letter_code
_entity_poly.pdbx_strand_id
1 'polypeptide(L)'
;MSKINLDNISHTYNPSDPEPTYALNPFSMTWENGKRYAILGPSGCGKTTMLNIVSGLVRPSAGSILFDDKDVTDLKTEDRNIAQVFQFPVIYNTMTVYENLAFPLLCRDFVKEKINERVNSVAETLNLKSFLKSPARKLTADQKQLISLGRGLVREDVAAVLMDEPLTVIDPDLKFRLRRKLKEINEQFKTTLVYVTHDQNEAMTFAD
;
A
#
# COMPACT_ATOMS: atom_id res chain seq x y z
N MET A 1 -14.59 -0.69 4.40
CA MET A 1 -13.50 0.27 4.69
C MET A 1 -13.44 0.40 6.20
N SER A 2 -12.27 0.31 6.78
CA SER A 2 -12.16 0.07 8.22
C SER A 2 -11.32 1.12 8.92
N LYS A 3 -11.72 1.46 10.16
CA LYS A 3 -10.85 2.11 11.13
C LYS A 3 -9.79 1.09 11.58
N ILE A 4 -8.52 1.48 11.57
CA ILE A 4 -7.41 0.61 11.97
C ILE A 4 -6.83 1.14 13.27
N ASN A 5 -6.86 0.32 14.31
CA ASN A 5 -6.28 0.65 15.60
C ASN A 5 -5.07 -0.26 15.89
N LEU A 6 -3.94 0.35 16.17
CA LEU A 6 -2.71 -0.30 16.61
C LEU A 6 -2.61 -0.06 18.12
N ASP A 7 -2.71 -1.10 18.93
CA ASP A 7 -2.70 -0.99 20.39
C ASP A 7 -1.43 -1.60 20.96
N ASN A 8 -0.56 -0.74 21.52
CA ASN A 8 0.70 -1.10 22.16
C ASN A 8 1.58 -2.06 21.32
N ILE A 9 1.61 -1.82 20.00
CA ILE A 9 2.39 -2.64 19.07
C ILE A 9 3.87 -2.45 19.28
N SER A 10 4.61 -3.55 19.42
CA SER A 10 6.07 -3.57 19.40
C SER A 10 6.61 -4.78 18.63
N HIS A 11 7.82 -4.66 18.11
CA HIS A 11 8.45 -5.78 17.39
C HIS A 11 9.96 -5.78 17.52
N THR A 12 10.50 -6.97 17.77
CA THR A 12 11.93 -7.31 17.64
C THR A 12 12.08 -8.53 16.77
N TYR A 13 13.10 -8.54 15.92
CA TYR A 13 13.45 -9.71 15.10
C TYR A 13 14.28 -10.75 15.87
N ASN A 14 14.83 -10.37 17.05
CA ASN A 14 15.65 -11.23 17.89
C ASN A 14 15.06 -11.35 19.31
N PRO A 15 13.89 -11.98 19.48
CA PRO A 15 13.20 -12.06 20.78
C PRO A 15 13.96 -12.91 21.81
N SER A 16 14.89 -13.76 21.39
CA SER A 16 15.70 -14.63 22.27
C SER A 16 16.98 -13.95 22.77
N ASP A 17 17.26 -12.71 22.32
CA ASP A 17 18.42 -11.95 22.78
C ASP A 17 18.16 -11.45 24.23
N PRO A 18 19.12 -11.58 25.16
CA PRO A 18 19.00 -11.01 26.52
C PRO A 18 18.75 -9.49 26.53
N GLU A 19 19.25 -8.78 25.49
CA GLU A 19 19.01 -7.34 25.28
C GLU A 19 18.44 -7.11 23.86
N PRO A 20 17.15 -7.40 23.64
CA PRO A 20 16.58 -7.36 22.30
C PRO A 20 16.53 -5.93 21.76
N THR A 21 17.08 -5.73 20.57
CA THR A 21 16.93 -4.47 19.85
C THR A 21 15.55 -4.42 19.19
N TYR A 22 14.76 -3.41 19.51
CA TYR A 22 13.44 -3.21 18.93
C TYR A 22 13.52 -2.55 17.57
N ALA A 23 12.95 -3.20 16.57
CA ALA A 23 12.67 -2.59 15.25
C ALA A 23 11.50 -1.60 15.37
N LEU A 24 10.55 -1.85 16.28
CA LEU A 24 9.49 -0.94 16.69
C LEU A 24 9.38 -0.96 18.21
N ASN A 25 9.64 0.20 18.83
CA ASN A 25 9.31 0.41 20.23
C ASN A 25 7.80 0.40 20.45
N PRO A 26 7.29 0.07 21.63
CA PRO A 26 5.86 0.06 21.92
C PRO A 26 5.21 1.41 21.58
N PHE A 27 4.15 1.37 20.76
CA PHE A 27 3.37 2.55 20.41
C PHE A 27 1.91 2.18 20.13
N SER A 28 1.03 3.17 20.23
CA SER A 28 -0.37 3.06 19.84
C SER A 28 -0.71 4.15 18.85
N MET A 29 -1.53 3.81 17.84
CA MET A 29 -1.94 4.73 16.80
C MET A 29 -3.29 4.31 16.21
N THR A 30 -4.08 5.28 15.78
CA THR A 30 -5.35 5.02 15.11
C THR A 30 -5.37 5.67 13.73
N TRP A 31 -5.76 4.90 12.72
CA TRP A 31 -6.07 5.40 11.39
C TRP A 31 -7.57 5.37 11.16
N GLU A 32 -8.17 6.55 11.07
CA GLU A 32 -9.59 6.68 10.78
C GLU A 32 -9.89 6.33 9.32
N ASN A 33 -11.07 5.76 9.10
CA ASN A 33 -11.50 5.35 7.77
C ASN A 33 -11.50 6.52 6.77
N GLY A 34 -11.01 6.25 5.55
CA GLY A 34 -11.04 7.18 4.43
C GLY A 34 -10.08 8.34 4.51
N LYS A 35 -9.18 8.37 5.50
CA LYS A 35 -8.17 9.41 5.69
C LYS A 35 -6.85 9.07 5.00
N ARG A 36 -6.02 10.10 4.81
CA ARG A 36 -4.66 9.98 4.29
C ARG A 36 -3.64 10.21 5.39
N TYR A 37 -2.78 9.25 5.59
CA TYR A 37 -1.71 9.30 6.59
C TYR A 37 -0.35 9.28 5.91
N ALA A 38 0.56 10.11 6.37
CA ALA A 38 1.96 10.04 5.99
C ALA A 38 2.81 9.65 7.21
N ILE A 39 3.66 8.65 7.03
CA ILE A 39 4.60 8.19 8.04
C ILE A 39 5.98 8.62 7.60
N LEU A 40 6.51 9.59 8.32
CA LEU A 40 7.81 10.20 8.07
C LEU A 40 8.86 9.68 9.05
N GLY A 41 10.04 9.37 8.57
CA GLY A 41 11.17 9.02 9.40
C GLY A 41 12.40 8.60 8.59
N PRO A 42 13.58 8.56 9.23
CA PRO A 42 14.81 8.14 8.57
C PRO A 42 14.75 6.66 8.16
N SER A 43 15.64 6.25 7.26
CA SER A 43 15.78 4.84 6.90
C SER A 43 16.15 4.01 8.14
N GLY A 44 15.57 2.81 8.25
CA GLY A 44 15.82 1.89 9.37
C GLY A 44 15.02 2.17 10.65
N CYS A 45 14.17 3.20 10.72
CA CYS A 45 13.37 3.49 11.93
C CYS A 45 12.09 2.62 12.07
N GLY A 46 11.95 1.54 11.32
CA GLY A 46 10.85 0.58 11.48
C GLY A 46 9.60 0.82 10.63
N LYS A 47 9.57 1.81 9.70
CA LYS A 47 8.39 2.12 8.88
C LYS A 47 7.88 0.92 8.08
N THR A 48 8.77 0.26 7.34
CA THR A 48 8.46 -0.98 6.59
C THR A 48 7.98 -2.10 7.51
N THR A 49 8.62 -2.25 8.69
CA THR A 49 8.22 -3.24 9.71
C THR A 49 6.79 -2.99 10.16
N MET A 50 6.42 -1.73 10.42
CA MET A 50 5.06 -1.37 10.80
C MET A 50 4.05 -1.70 9.70
N LEU A 51 4.32 -1.35 8.44
CA LEU A 51 3.43 -1.72 7.33
C LEU A 51 3.30 -3.24 7.20
N ASN A 52 4.39 -3.99 7.34
CA ASN A 52 4.37 -5.45 7.28
C ASN A 52 3.58 -6.08 8.45
N ILE A 53 3.60 -5.45 9.61
CA ILE A 53 2.79 -5.88 10.75
C ILE A 53 1.30 -5.62 10.48
N VAL A 54 0.94 -4.46 9.97
CA VAL A 54 -0.46 -4.13 9.66
C VAL A 54 -1.01 -5.02 8.56
N SER A 55 -0.22 -5.30 7.52
CA SER A 55 -0.63 -6.19 6.43
C SER A 55 -0.65 -7.68 6.80
N GLY A 56 -0.04 -8.06 7.93
CA GLY A 56 0.05 -9.46 8.37
C GLY A 56 1.20 -10.26 7.75
N LEU A 57 2.15 -9.60 7.11
CA LEU A 57 3.39 -10.23 6.65
C LEU A 57 4.34 -10.54 7.81
N VAL A 58 4.27 -9.75 8.88
CA VAL A 58 5.02 -9.93 10.11
C VAL A 58 4.06 -9.93 11.28
N ARG A 59 4.19 -10.90 12.21
CA ARG A 59 3.45 -10.89 13.46
C ARG A 59 4.15 -9.94 14.44
N PRO A 60 3.45 -9.03 15.14
CA PRO A 60 4.05 -8.21 16.17
C PRO A 60 4.56 -9.07 17.34
N SER A 61 5.61 -8.61 18.03
CA SER A 61 6.11 -9.28 19.23
C SER A 61 5.19 -9.06 20.43
N ALA A 62 4.50 -7.92 20.48
CA ALA A 62 3.46 -7.61 21.47
C ALA A 62 2.45 -6.61 20.90
N GLY A 63 1.31 -6.49 21.59
CA GLY A 63 0.21 -5.61 21.20
C GLY A 63 -0.79 -6.27 20.27
N SER A 64 -1.83 -5.53 19.86
CA SER A 64 -2.90 -6.00 19.02
C SER A 64 -3.26 -5.01 17.90
N ILE A 65 -3.80 -5.54 16.81
CA ILE A 65 -4.28 -4.77 15.64
C ILE A 65 -5.77 -5.03 15.48
N LEU A 66 -6.56 -3.96 15.50
CA LEU A 66 -8.00 -4.06 15.32
C LEU A 66 -8.44 -3.34 14.04
N PHE A 67 -9.33 -3.99 13.27
CA PHE A 67 -10.06 -3.39 12.15
C PHE A 67 -11.53 -3.31 12.54
N ASP A 68 -12.07 -2.10 12.69
CA ASP A 68 -13.45 -1.87 13.19
C ASP A 68 -13.76 -2.71 14.45
N ASP A 69 -12.90 -2.61 15.47
CA ASP A 69 -12.99 -3.34 16.75
C ASP A 69 -12.81 -4.87 16.66
N LYS A 70 -12.61 -5.43 15.45
CA LYS A 70 -12.26 -6.84 15.27
C LYS A 70 -10.76 -7.02 15.35
N ASP A 71 -10.29 -7.85 16.28
CA ASP A 71 -8.87 -8.24 16.36
C ASP A 71 -8.47 -9.06 15.12
N VAL A 72 -7.46 -8.57 14.41
CA VAL A 72 -6.89 -9.19 13.21
C VAL A 72 -5.43 -9.57 13.40
N THR A 73 -4.91 -9.48 14.62
CA THR A 73 -3.49 -9.69 14.94
C THR A 73 -2.96 -11.03 14.44
N ASP A 74 -3.75 -12.08 14.58
CA ASP A 74 -3.39 -13.44 14.17
C ASP A 74 -3.99 -13.87 12.81
N LEU A 75 -4.73 -12.98 12.13
CA LEU A 75 -5.24 -13.27 10.80
C LEU A 75 -4.12 -13.29 9.76
N LYS A 76 -4.24 -14.20 8.79
CA LYS A 76 -3.35 -14.25 7.64
C LYS A 76 -3.49 -12.99 6.77
N THR A 77 -2.46 -12.66 6.02
CA THR A 77 -2.42 -11.50 5.11
C THR A 77 -3.61 -11.47 4.14
N GLU A 78 -4.00 -12.62 3.59
CA GLU A 78 -5.13 -12.76 2.66
C GLU A 78 -6.48 -12.37 3.28
N ASP A 79 -6.65 -12.60 4.60
CA ASP A 79 -7.89 -12.35 5.34
C ASP A 79 -7.99 -10.92 5.90
N ARG A 80 -6.89 -10.16 5.92
CA ARG A 80 -6.86 -8.77 6.42
C ARG A 80 -7.40 -7.75 5.43
N ASN A 81 -7.57 -8.15 4.18
CA ASN A 81 -8.07 -7.30 3.11
C ASN A 81 -7.29 -5.97 2.93
N ILE A 82 -5.98 -6.02 3.02
CA ILE A 82 -5.06 -4.91 2.80
C ILE A 82 -4.49 -5.00 1.37
N ALA A 83 -4.27 -3.85 0.74
CA ALA A 83 -3.41 -3.74 -0.43
C ALA A 83 -2.08 -3.11 -0.01
N GLN A 84 -0.96 -3.74 -0.37
CA GLN A 84 0.38 -3.20 -0.09
C GLN A 84 1.14 -2.94 -1.37
N VAL A 85 1.70 -1.75 -1.48
CA VAL A 85 2.61 -1.30 -2.54
C VAL A 85 4.01 -1.19 -1.94
N PHE A 86 4.94 -1.94 -2.48
CA PHE A 86 6.31 -2.01 -2.00
C PHE A 86 7.19 -0.96 -2.69
N GLN A 87 8.32 -0.65 -2.08
CA GLN A 87 9.33 0.27 -2.58
C GLN A 87 9.84 -0.12 -3.97
N PHE A 88 10.02 -1.41 -4.21
CA PHE A 88 10.36 -1.96 -5.53
C PHE A 88 9.12 -2.50 -6.23
N PRO A 89 9.02 -2.35 -7.57
CA PRO A 89 7.83 -2.78 -8.31
C PRO A 89 7.62 -4.29 -8.23
N VAL A 90 6.49 -4.71 -7.66
CA VAL A 90 6.07 -6.11 -7.64
C VAL A 90 5.07 -6.34 -8.77
N ILE A 91 5.55 -6.89 -9.89
CA ILE A 91 4.76 -7.14 -11.10
C ILE A 91 5.03 -8.53 -11.68
N TYR A 92 4.09 -9.03 -12.46
CA TYR A 92 4.27 -10.25 -13.25
C TYR A 92 4.83 -9.89 -14.63
N ASN A 93 6.12 -10.13 -14.85
CA ASN A 93 6.82 -9.77 -16.09
C ASN A 93 6.30 -10.52 -17.34
N THR A 94 5.69 -11.68 -17.17
CA THR A 94 5.08 -12.50 -18.23
C THR A 94 3.71 -12.01 -18.67
N MET A 95 3.08 -11.16 -17.88
CA MET A 95 1.76 -10.59 -18.13
C MET A 95 1.85 -9.23 -18.83
N THR A 96 0.79 -8.85 -19.52
CA THR A 96 0.57 -7.48 -19.99
C THR A 96 0.29 -6.53 -18.82
N VAL A 97 0.28 -5.22 -19.09
CA VAL A 97 -0.15 -4.21 -18.11
C VAL A 97 -1.59 -4.47 -17.66
N TYR A 98 -2.49 -4.72 -18.62
CA TYR A 98 -3.89 -5.04 -18.31
C TYR A 98 -4.01 -6.24 -17.36
N GLU A 99 -3.34 -7.35 -17.68
CA GLU A 99 -3.38 -8.57 -16.85
C GLU A 99 -2.81 -8.34 -15.46
N ASN A 100 -1.73 -7.57 -15.33
CA ASN A 100 -1.18 -7.18 -14.03
C ASN A 100 -2.19 -6.40 -13.19
N LEU A 101 -2.88 -5.42 -13.77
CA LEU A 101 -3.90 -4.61 -13.09
C LEU A 101 -5.16 -5.44 -12.77
N ALA A 102 -5.56 -6.35 -13.66
CA ALA A 102 -6.73 -7.19 -13.49
C ALA A 102 -6.54 -8.28 -12.43
N PHE A 103 -5.30 -8.76 -12.26
CA PHE A 103 -4.98 -9.92 -11.43
C PHE A 103 -5.56 -9.86 -10.00
N PRO A 104 -5.44 -8.75 -9.23
CA PRO A 104 -5.99 -8.68 -7.88
C PRO A 104 -7.52 -8.84 -7.82
N LEU A 105 -8.23 -8.46 -8.88
CA LEU A 105 -9.68 -8.60 -8.99
C LEU A 105 -10.08 -10.01 -9.45
N LEU A 106 -9.29 -10.61 -10.36
CA LEU A 106 -9.50 -12.00 -10.79
C LEU A 106 -9.37 -12.98 -9.63
N CYS A 107 -8.38 -12.80 -8.75
CA CYS A 107 -8.21 -13.64 -7.55
C CYS A 107 -9.34 -13.51 -6.52
N ARG A 108 -10.30 -12.61 -6.73
CA ARG A 108 -11.46 -12.37 -5.87
C ARG A 108 -12.79 -12.55 -6.60
N ASP A 109 -12.75 -13.25 -7.73
CA ASP A 109 -13.93 -13.63 -8.53
C ASP A 109 -14.82 -12.45 -8.97
N PHE A 110 -14.22 -11.26 -9.17
CA PHE A 110 -14.95 -10.13 -9.75
C PHE A 110 -15.40 -10.44 -11.17
N VAL A 111 -16.60 -9.98 -11.54
CA VAL A 111 -17.14 -10.14 -12.89
C VAL A 111 -16.33 -9.32 -13.90
N LYS A 112 -16.23 -9.81 -15.11
CA LYS A 112 -15.37 -9.27 -16.18
C LYS A 112 -15.66 -7.80 -16.49
N GLU A 113 -16.91 -7.40 -16.45
CA GLU A 113 -17.35 -6.02 -16.71
C GLU A 113 -16.75 -5.07 -15.66
N LYS A 114 -16.81 -5.44 -14.39
CA LYS A 114 -16.25 -4.67 -13.28
C LYS A 114 -14.74 -4.60 -13.35
N ILE A 115 -14.08 -5.72 -13.72
CA ILE A 115 -12.63 -5.75 -13.92
C ILE A 115 -12.22 -4.75 -15.02
N ASN A 116 -12.91 -4.79 -16.18
CA ASN A 116 -12.63 -3.88 -17.28
C ASN A 116 -12.80 -2.41 -16.88
N GLU A 117 -13.89 -2.09 -16.20
CA GLU A 117 -14.17 -0.74 -15.70
C GLU A 117 -13.02 -0.25 -14.80
N ARG A 118 -12.67 -1.04 -13.76
CA ARG A 118 -11.64 -0.68 -12.80
C ARG A 118 -10.26 -0.57 -13.40
N VAL A 119 -9.85 -1.52 -14.21
CA VAL A 119 -8.55 -1.51 -14.90
C VAL A 119 -8.43 -0.27 -15.80
N ASN A 120 -9.46 0.08 -16.57
CA ASN A 120 -9.42 1.26 -17.42
C ASN A 120 -9.37 2.56 -16.62
N SER A 121 -10.14 2.68 -15.53
CA SER A 121 -10.15 3.84 -14.64
C SER A 121 -8.76 4.07 -14.02
N VAL A 122 -8.17 3.03 -13.43
CA VAL A 122 -6.84 3.10 -12.81
C VAL A 122 -5.76 3.36 -13.86
N ALA A 123 -5.83 2.71 -15.03
CA ALA A 123 -4.87 2.91 -16.10
C ALA A 123 -4.91 4.34 -16.65
N GLU A 124 -6.09 4.96 -16.74
CA GLU A 124 -6.22 6.37 -17.13
C GLU A 124 -5.61 7.30 -16.09
N THR A 125 -5.93 7.09 -14.81
CA THR A 125 -5.39 7.86 -13.68
C THR A 125 -3.86 7.82 -13.64
N LEU A 126 -3.26 6.65 -13.90
CA LEU A 126 -1.81 6.44 -13.86
C LEU A 126 -1.12 6.64 -15.22
N ASN A 127 -1.81 7.14 -16.25
CA ASN A 127 -1.28 7.31 -17.61
C ASN A 127 -0.73 6.00 -18.23
N LEU A 128 -1.33 4.85 -17.89
CA LEU A 128 -0.97 3.54 -18.42
C LEU A 128 -1.87 3.05 -19.56
N LYS A 129 -2.89 3.82 -19.96
CA LYS A 129 -3.92 3.40 -20.91
C LYS A 129 -3.36 2.95 -22.26
N SER A 130 -2.37 3.68 -22.80
CA SER A 130 -1.70 3.34 -24.05
C SER A 130 -0.83 2.08 -23.97
N PHE A 131 -0.48 1.65 -22.76
CA PHE A 131 0.39 0.50 -22.51
C PHE A 131 -0.36 -0.77 -22.11
N LEU A 132 -1.71 -0.74 -21.97
CA LEU A 132 -2.50 -1.87 -21.45
C LEU A 132 -2.20 -3.21 -22.15
N LYS A 133 -1.96 -3.19 -23.45
CA LYS A 133 -1.65 -4.40 -24.24
C LYS A 133 -0.16 -4.75 -24.27
N SER A 134 0.70 -3.91 -23.71
CA SER A 134 2.15 -4.11 -23.72
C SER A 134 2.57 -5.13 -22.66
N PRO A 135 3.52 -6.04 -22.97
CA PRO A 135 4.12 -6.92 -21.98
C PRO A 135 4.86 -6.09 -20.91
N ALA A 136 4.60 -6.34 -19.62
CA ALA A 136 5.17 -5.57 -18.52
C ALA A 136 6.71 -5.58 -18.51
N ARG A 137 7.35 -6.67 -18.98
CA ARG A 137 8.82 -6.78 -19.08
C ARG A 137 9.47 -5.72 -19.96
N LYS A 138 8.74 -5.16 -20.97
CA LYS A 138 9.26 -4.18 -21.92
C LYS A 138 9.18 -2.73 -21.43
N LEU A 139 8.58 -2.49 -20.28
CA LEU A 139 8.35 -1.15 -19.76
C LEU A 139 9.55 -0.64 -18.93
N THR A 140 9.64 0.68 -18.79
CA THR A 140 10.64 1.34 -17.95
C THR A 140 10.42 1.06 -16.47
N ALA A 141 11.41 1.36 -15.62
CA ALA A 141 11.31 1.19 -14.18
C ALA A 141 10.14 2.00 -13.59
N ASP A 142 9.98 3.25 -14.03
CA ASP A 142 8.88 4.13 -13.61
C ASP A 142 7.52 3.55 -13.98
N GLN A 143 7.36 3.07 -15.23
CA GLN A 143 6.12 2.44 -15.68
C GLN A 143 5.81 1.17 -14.90
N LYS A 144 6.82 0.37 -14.56
CA LYS A 144 6.67 -0.82 -13.70
C LYS A 144 6.22 -0.45 -12.29
N GLN A 145 6.75 0.64 -11.73
CA GLN A 145 6.31 1.15 -10.44
C GLN A 145 4.85 1.63 -10.49
N LEU A 146 4.45 2.29 -11.58
CA LEU A 146 3.05 2.68 -11.79
C LEU A 146 2.11 1.46 -11.88
N ILE A 147 2.55 0.36 -12.52
CA ILE A 147 1.78 -0.89 -12.53
C ILE A 147 1.64 -1.44 -11.12
N SER A 148 2.73 -1.49 -10.34
CA SER A 148 2.71 -1.95 -8.94
C SER A 148 1.75 -1.11 -8.09
N LEU A 149 1.78 0.21 -8.23
CA LEU A 149 0.84 1.13 -7.60
C LEU A 149 -0.61 0.85 -8.04
N GLY A 150 -0.83 0.69 -9.34
CA GLY A 150 -2.15 0.40 -9.91
C GLY A 150 -2.74 -0.90 -9.39
N ARG A 151 -1.93 -1.94 -9.18
CA ARG A 151 -2.37 -3.20 -8.57
C ARG A 151 -2.90 -3.01 -7.14
N GLY A 152 -2.33 -2.08 -6.38
CA GLY A 152 -2.85 -1.71 -5.06
C GLY A 152 -4.16 -0.92 -5.13
N LEU A 153 -4.28 -0.01 -6.11
CA LEU A 153 -5.39 0.93 -6.24
C LEU A 153 -6.61 0.36 -7.00
N VAL A 154 -6.44 -0.73 -7.74
CA VAL A 154 -7.53 -1.30 -8.56
C VAL A 154 -8.68 -1.83 -7.70
N ARG A 155 -8.40 -2.20 -6.45
CA ARG A 155 -9.36 -2.71 -5.47
C ARG A 155 -10.00 -1.54 -4.70
N GLU A 156 -11.34 -1.55 -4.63
CA GLU A 156 -12.13 -0.57 -3.85
C GLU A 156 -12.56 -1.13 -2.49
N ASP A 157 -12.48 -2.45 -2.33
CA ASP A 157 -12.98 -3.21 -1.19
C ASP A 157 -11.96 -3.37 -0.06
N VAL A 158 -10.78 -2.74 -0.19
CA VAL A 158 -9.70 -2.87 0.80
C VAL A 158 -9.96 -2.06 2.07
N ALA A 159 -9.49 -2.57 3.21
CA ALA A 159 -9.49 -1.84 4.48
C ALA A 159 -8.57 -0.61 4.41
N ALA A 160 -7.39 -0.78 3.81
CA ALA A 160 -6.44 0.31 3.52
C ALA A 160 -5.49 -0.06 2.37
N VAL A 161 -4.90 0.96 1.74
CA VAL A 161 -3.75 0.81 0.84
C VAL A 161 -2.51 1.32 1.57
N LEU A 162 -1.57 0.42 1.82
CA LEU A 162 -0.28 0.72 2.44
C LEU A 162 0.77 0.91 1.36
N MET A 163 1.50 2.01 1.39
CA MET A 163 2.48 2.38 0.37
C MET A 163 3.83 2.64 1.03
N ASP A 164 4.81 1.77 0.76
CA ASP A 164 6.17 1.87 1.28
C ASP A 164 7.07 2.56 0.24
N GLU A 165 7.34 3.84 0.43
CA GLU A 165 8.15 4.69 -0.47
C GLU A 165 7.82 4.50 -1.97
N PRO A 166 6.52 4.56 -2.37
CA PRO A 166 6.06 4.07 -3.68
C PRO A 166 6.53 4.90 -4.86
N LEU A 167 7.06 6.10 -4.62
CA LEU A 167 7.46 7.02 -5.67
C LEU A 167 8.97 7.27 -5.73
N THR A 168 9.79 6.54 -4.98
CA THR A 168 11.24 6.79 -4.85
C THR A 168 11.98 6.77 -6.18
N VAL A 169 11.61 5.87 -7.09
CA VAL A 169 12.28 5.69 -8.40
C VAL A 169 11.67 6.55 -9.52
N ILE A 170 10.68 7.40 -9.20
CA ILE A 170 9.90 8.16 -10.19
C ILE A 170 10.46 9.59 -10.30
N ASP A 171 10.39 10.14 -11.53
CA ASP A 171 10.77 11.54 -11.82
C ASP A 171 10.03 12.55 -10.92
N PRO A 172 10.69 13.63 -10.45
CA PRO A 172 10.10 14.61 -9.52
C PRO A 172 8.80 15.25 -10.00
N ASP A 173 8.69 15.61 -11.27
CA ASP A 173 7.48 16.22 -11.83
C ASP A 173 6.33 15.22 -11.86
N LEU A 174 6.64 13.97 -12.17
CA LEU A 174 5.65 12.89 -12.15
C LEU A 174 5.24 12.54 -10.73
N LYS A 175 6.16 12.55 -9.75
CA LYS A 175 5.85 12.36 -8.32
C LYS A 175 4.78 13.33 -7.85
N PHE A 176 4.94 14.63 -8.13
CA PHE A 176 3.98 15.65 -7.72
C PHE A 176 2.58 15.38 -8.30
N ARG A 177 2.50 15.08 -9.59
CA ARG A 177 1.23 14.74 -10.26
C ARG A 177 0.60 13.48 -9.69
N LEU A 178 1.38 12.44 -9.41
CA LEU A 178 0.88 11.19 -8.85
C LEU A 178 0.34 11.38 -7.41
N ARG A 179 1.03 12.13 -6.54
CA ARG A 179 0.50 12.43 -5.21
C ARG A 179 -0.84 13.13 -5.28
N ARG A 180 -0.99 14.10 -6.20
CA ARG A 180 -2.28 14.76 -6.43
C ARG A 180 -3.35 13.77 -6.87
N LYS A 181 -3.02 12.86 -7.80
CA LYS A 181 -3.93 11.80 -8.25
C LYS A 181 -4.33 10.83 -7.14
N LEU A 182 -3.41 10.45 -6.27
CA LEU A 182 -3.72 9.63 -5.10
C LEU A 182 -4.72 10.32 -4.16
N LYS A 183 -4.61 11.66 -3.99
CA LYS A 183 -5.59 12.43 -3.24
C LYS A 183 -6.98 12.38 -3.89
N GLU A 184 -7.06 12.63 -5.20
CA GLU A 184 -8.31 12.54 -5.97
C GLU A 184 -8.96 11.15 -5.82
N ILE A 185 -8.16 10.07 -5.90
CA ILE A 185 -8.62 8.68 -5.68
C ILE A 185 -9.17 8.51 -4.26
N ASN A 186 -8.45 8.99 -3.23
CA ASN A 186 -8.92 8.90 -1.85
C ASN A 186 -10.24 9.68 -1.66
N GLU A 187 -10.36 10.86 -2.22
CA GLU A 187 -11.57 11.68 -2.13
C GLU A 187 -12.77 11.01 -2.82
N GLN A 188 -12.53 10.38 -3.95
CA GLN A 188 -13.56 9.67 -4.73
C GLN A 188 -14.03 8.38 -4.05
N PHE A 189 -13.09 7.55 -3.58
CA PHE A 189 -13.39 6.20 -3.10
C PHE A 189 -13.38 6.08 -1.57
N LYS A 190 -12.98 7.14 -0.86
CA LYS A 190 -12.85 7.17 0.61
C LYS A 190 -11.96 6.04 1.17
N THR A 191 -11.01 5.54 0.38
CA THR A 191 -10.09 4.48 0.80
C THR A 191 -9.03 5.06 1.74
N THR A 192 -8.78 4.41 2.87
CA THR A 192 -7.68 4.79 3.77
C THR A 192 -6.34 4.58 3.06
N LEU A 193 -5.54 5.63 2.96
CA LEU A 193 -4.21 5.59 2.34
C LEU A 193 -3.14 5.87 3.39
N VAL A 194 -2.17 4.97 3.49
CA VAL A 194 -1.00 5.13 4.38
C VAL A 194 0.25 5.19 3.52
N TYR A 195 0.94 6.30 3.55
CA TYR A 195 2.08 6.63 2.70
C TYR A 195 3.34 6.76 3.55
N VAL A 196 4.27 5.84 3.39
CA VAL A 196 5.58 5.91 4.04
C VAL A 196 6.56 6.63 3.12
N THR A 197 7.29 7.58 3.68
CA THR A 197 8.34 8.33 2.97
C THR A 197 9.43 8.80 3.94
N HIS A 198 10.60 9.09 3.40
CA HIS A 198 11.65 9.83 4.11
C HIS A 198 11.70 11.32 3.68
N ASP A 199 10.89 11.72 2.71
CA ASP A 199 10.79 13.10 2.21
C ASP A 199 9.69 13.88 2.94
N GLN A 200 10.09 14.93 3.65
CA GLN A 200 9.19 15.78 4.43
C GLN A 200 8.15 16.50 3.53
N ASN A 201 8.56 16.94 2.34
CA ASN A 201 7.64 17.62 1.41
C ASN A 201 6.57 16.65 0.88
N GLU A 202 6.95 15.40 0.62
CA GLU A 202 5.98 14.37 0.24
C GLU A 202 4.96 14.14 1.37
N ALA A 203 5.43 13.95 2.61
CA ALA A 203 4.58 13.73 3.76
C ALA A 203 3.58 14.88 3.97
N MET A 204 4.07 16.13 4.03
CA MET A 204 3.26 17.31 4.27
C MET A 204 2.26 17.62 3.13
N THR A 205 2.61 17.26 1.91
CA THR A 205 1.71 17.49 0.76
C THR A 205 0.71 16.38 0.54
N PHE A 206 0.88 15.21 1.16
CA PHE A 206 0.01 14.04 0.98
C PHE A 206 -1.03 13.88 2.08
N ALA A 207 -0.65 13.99 3.34
CA ALA A 207 -1.53 13.74 4.50
C ALA A 207 -2.68 14.78 4.64
N ASP A 208 -3.70 14.38 5.39
CA ASP A 208 -4.79 15.25 5.82
C ASP A 208 -4.37 16.17 6.98
#